data_06a63f17699fe4caeaba176edf711793
#
_entry.id   06a63f17699fe4caeaba176edf711793
#
_cell.length_a   1.000
_cell.length_b   1.000
_cell.length_c   1.000
_cell.angle_alpha   90.00
_cell.angle_beta   90.00
_cell.angle_gamma   90.00
#
_symmetry.space_group_name_H-M   'P 1'
#
loop_
_entity.id
_entity.type
_entity.pdbx_description
1 polymer ?
#
loop_
_entity_poly.entity_id
_entity_poly.type
_entity_poly.pdbx_seq_one_letter_code
_entity_poly.pdbx_strand_id
1 'polypeptide(L)'
;MNKKLIIVVDMLNGFAKFGPLSSDNVKKIIPSIYEELRKGDDVIFVSDAHYENDLEMCVYPLHCQKNSEEAQIVSELHEFVNDKNSFYKNTTNAFWELIALNIWNEYDQFLIVGCCTDICILQLALTMRTYFNKINMDKDIVVNANLVATYDSLEHNADQYHEFALKLMQQAGVKIV
;
A
#
# COMPACT_ATOMS: atom_id res chain seq x y z
N MET A 1 -1.84 -25.78 -1.09
CA MET A 1 -0.82 -24.72 -1.10
C MET A 1 -1.52 -23.46 -0.63
N ASN A 2 -0.95 -22.74 0.33
CA ASN A 2 -1.53 -21.44 0.75
C ASN A 2 -1.41 -20.46 -0.41
N LYS A 3 -2.54 -20.02 -0.94
CA LYS A 3 -2.58 -19.05 -2.04
C LYS A 3 -2.36 -17.65 -1.48
N LYS A 4 -1.36 -16.93 -2.01
CA LYS A 4 -0.98 -15.58 -1.58
C LYS A 4 -1.38 -14.55 -2.62
N LEU A 5 -1.92 -13.40 -2.14
CA LEU A 5 -2.10 -12.19 -2.92
C LEU A 5 -1.16 -11.10 -2.40
N ILE A 6 -0.42 -10.48 -3.30
CA ILE A 6 0.39 -9.30 -2.98
C ILE A 6 -0.45 -8.05 -3.32
N ILE A 7 -0.58 -7.15 -2.34
CA ILE A 7 -1.26 -5.86 -2.50
C ILE A 7 -0.20 -4.77 -2.49
N VAL A 8 0.06 -4.19 -3.66
CA VAL A 8 1.01 -3.10 -3.82
C VAL A 8 0.27 -1.78 -3.69
N VAL A 9 0.61 -1.01 -2.65
CA VAL A 9 -0.06 0.24 -2.30
C VAL A 9 0.86 1.41 -2.64
N ASP A 10 0.37 2.30 -3.50
CA ASP A 10 0.94 3.62 -3.79
C ASP A 10 2.41 3.64 -4.23
N MET A 11 2.87 2.62 -4.94
CA MET A 11 4.20 2.65 -5.56
C MET A 11 4.19 3.52 -6.82
N LEU A 12 3.97 4.82 -6.61
CA LEU A 12 3.77 5.84 -7.65
C LEU A 12 4.97 6.76 -7.79
N ASN A 13 5.09 7.40 -8.96
CA ASN A 13 6.12 8.42 -9.19
C ASN A 13 6.04 9.55 -8.16
N GLY A 14 4.82 9.98 -7.78
CA GLY A 14 4.57 11.06 -6.82
C GLY A 14 5.03 10.77 -5.39
N PHE A 15 5.18 9.49 -5.04
CA PHE A 15 5.71 9.09 -3.73
C PHE A 15 7.18 8.63 -3.77
N ALA A 16 7.67 8.17 -4.93
CA ALA A 16 9.00 7.58 -5.04
C ALA A 16 10.02 8.43 -5.80
N LYS A 17 9.59 9.33 -6.71
CA LYS A 17 10.51 9.99 -7.64
C LYS A 17 10.46 11.51 -7.62
N PHE A 18 9.27 12.11 -7.67
CA PHE A 18 9.09 13.57 -7.71
C PHE A 18 7.69 13.93 -7.23
N GLY A 19 7.48 15.22 -6.91
CA GLY A 19 6.23 15.73 -6.37
C GLY A 19 6.34 16.10 -4.89
N PRO A 20 5.30 16.71 -4.32
CA PRO A 20 5.36 17.28 -2.97
C PRO A 20 5.46 16.23 -1.87
N LEU A 21 5.09 14.98 -2.14
CA LEU A 21 5.13 13.87 -1.18
C LEU A 21 6.18 12.80 -1.54
N SER A 22 7.08 13.09 -2.47
CA SER A 22 8.13 12.14 -2.87
C SER A 22 9.16 11.92 -1.74
N SER A 23 9.62 10.68 -1.60
CA SER A 23 10.55 10.27 -0.56
C SER A 23 11.60 9.28 -1.08
N ASP A 24 12.87 9.54 -0.76
CA ASP A 24 13.95 8.60 -1.05
C ASP A 24 13.79 7.27 -0.31
N ASN A 25 13.13 7.25 0.85
CA ASN A 25 12.85 6.02 1.58
C ASN A 25 11.88 5.13 0.81
N VAL A 26 10.83 5.73 0.21
CA VAL A 26 9.90 4.99 -0.67
C VAL A 26 10.62 4.50 -1.93
N LYS A 27 11.48 5.31 -2.51
CA LYS A 27 12.29 4.92 -3.68
C LYS A 27 13.18 3.70 -3.39
N LYS A 28 13.78 3.64 -2.21
CA LYS A 28 14.71 2.56 -1.83
C LYS A 28 14.07 1.17 -1.76
N ILE A 29 12.76 1.06 -1.52
CA ILE A 29 12.09 -0.24 -1.45
C ILE A 29 11.65 -0.80 -2.81
N ILE A 30 11.72 -0.02 -3.89
CA ILE A 30 11.32 -0.48 -5.24
C ILE A 30 12.03 -1.77 -5.65
N PRO A 31 13.38 -1.91 -5.54
CA PRO A 31 14.05 -3.14 -5.94
C PRO A 31 13.61 -4.36 -5.12
N SER A 32 13.37 -4.18 -3.83
CA SER A 32 12.92 -5.27 -2.96
C SER A 32 11.50 -5.73 -3.30
N ILE A 33 10.59 -4.79 -3.61
CA ILE A 33 9.24 -5.10 -4.09
C ILE A 33 9.32 -5.82 -5.43
N TYR A 34 10.14 -5.34 -6.36
CA TYR A 34 10.36 -5.99 -7.66
C TYR A 34 10.76 -7.45 -7.50
N GLU A 35 11.74 -7.75 -6.64
CA GLU A 35 12.18 -9.13 -6.38
C GLU A 35 11.10 -9.98 -5.70
N GLU A 36 10.25 -9.38 -4.86
CA GLU A 36 9.09 -10.10 -4.28
C GLU A 36 8.08 -10.47 -5.36
N LEU A 37 7.73 -9.53 -6.25
CA LEU A 37 6.77 -9.76 -7.33
C LEU A 37 7.24 -10.82 -8.34
N ARG A 38 8.55 -10.90 -8.60
CA ARG A 38 9.15 -11.93 -9.47
C ARG A 38 8.97 -13.36 -8.97
N LYS A 39 8.56 -13.58 -7.73
CA LYS A 39 8.27 -14.92 -7.20
C LYS A 39 7.02 -15.56 -7.83
N GLY A 40 6.18 -14.75 -8.50
CA GLY A 40 5.08 -15.21 -9.33
C GLY A 40 3.76 -15.44 -8.59
N ASP A 41 3.60 -14.86 -7.39
CA ASP A 41 2.31 -14.81 -6.71
C ASP A 41 1.34 -13.84 -7.42
N ASP A 42 0.04 -14.01 -7.19
CA ASP A 42 -0.96 -13.07 -7.69
C ASP A 42 -0.73 -11.67 -7.11
N VAL A 43 -0.87 -10.62 -7.91
CA VAL A 43 -0.63 -9.23 -7.50
C VAL A 43 -1.76 -8.31 -7.93
N ILE A 44 -2.09 -7.35 -7.05
CA ILE A 44 -2.92 -6.19 -7.38
C ILE A 44 -2.22 -4.91 -6.95
N PHE A 45 -2.46 -3.84 -7.71
CA PHE A 45 -1.98 -2.49 -7.43
C PHE A 45 -3.15 -1.62 -7.03
N VAL A 46 -3.03 -0.89 -5.92
CA VAL A 46 -4.01 0.11 -5.52
C VAL A 46 -3.29 1.45 -5.38
N SER A 47 -3.70 2.41 -6.18
CA SER A 47 -2.95 3.64 -6.46
C SER A 47 -3.78 4.87 -6.20
N ASP A 48 -3.20 5.89 -5.56
CA ASP A 48 -3.82 7.20 -5.44
C ASP A 48 -4.11 7.82 -6.81
N ALA A 49 -5.32 8.36 -6.96
CA ALA A 49 -5.74 9.10 -8.15
C ALA A 49 -6.74 10.18 -7.75
N HIS A 50 -6.23 11.29 -7.24
CA HIS A 50 -7.01 12.37 -6.66
C HIS A 50 -7.58 13.35 -7.69
N TYR A 51 -8.71 13.95 -7.33
CA TYR A 51 -9.20 15.17 -7.93
C TYR A 51 -8.89 16.36 -7.01
N GLU A 52 -8.73 17.55 -7.58
CA GLU A 52 -8.39 18.76 -6.83
C GLU A 52 -9.33 19.09 -5.68
N ASN A 53 -10.60 18.70 -5.79
CA ASN A 53 -11.64 18.94 -4.79
C ASN A 53 -11.95 17.75 -3.88
N ASP A 54 -11.11 16.71 -3.89
CA ASP A 54 -11.23 15.61 -2.93
C ASP A 54 -11.00 16.14 -1.51
N LEU A 55 -11.80 15.68 -0.55
CA LEU A 55 -11.71 16.13 0.85
C LEU A 55 -10.35 15.88 1.47
N GLU A 56 -9.65 14.87 1.02
CA GLU A 56 -8.30 14.54 1.50
C GLU A 56 -7.29 15.64 1.17
N MET A 57 -7.51 16.39 0.09
CA MET A 57 -6.68 17.54 -0.27
C MET A 57 -6.80 18.74 0.69
N CYS A 58 -7.71 18.68 1.66
CA CYS A 58 -7.74 19.62 2.78
C CYS A 58 -6.67 19.34 3.84
N VAL A 59 -6.11 18.14 3.85
CA VAL A 59 -5.12 17.67 4.84
C VAL A 59 -3.73 17.54 4.22
N TYR A 60 -3.68 16.98 3.02
CA TYR A 60 -2.42 16.76 2.28
C TYR A 60 -2.28 17.78 1.14
N PRO A 61 -1.04 18.14 0.76
CA PRO A 61 -0.82 18.92 -0.45
C PRO A 61 -1.37 18.17 -1.66
N LEU A 62 -1.77 18.91 -2.70
CA LEU A 62 -2.25 18.31 -3.93
C LEU A 62 -1.16 17.42 -4.55
N HIS A 63 -1.46 16.14 -4.73
CA HIS A 63 -0.54 15.11 -5.19
C HIS A 63 -1.26 14.06 -6.01
N CYS A 64 -0.53 13.26 -6.76
CA CYS A 64 -1.03 12.10 -7.51
C CYS A 64 -2.38 12.35 -8.20
N GLN A 65 -2.54 13.52 -8.83
CA GLN A 65 -3.78 13.86 -9.53
C GLN A 65 -4.06 12.84 -10.63
N LYS A 66 -5.31 12.47 -10.78
CA LYS A 66 -5.75 11.50 -11.80
C LYS A 66 -5.25 11.89 -13.19
N ASN A 67 -4.66 10.93 -13.88
CA ASN A 67 -4.03 11.06 -15.20
C ASN A 67 -2.73 11.91 -15.21
N SER A 68 -2.20 12.32 -14.07
CA SER A 68 -0.89 12.97 -14.00
C SER A 68 0.26 11.97 -14.05
N GLU A 69 1.46 12.46 -14.30
CA GLU A 69 2.68 11.65 -14.24
C GLU A 69 3.00 11.16 -12.81
N GLU A 70 2.62 11.94 -11.78
CA GLU A 70 2.74 11.56 -10.38
C GLU A 70 1.91 10.31 -10.04
N ALA A 71 0.68 10.21 -10.58
CA ALA A 71 -0.23 9.09 -10.33
C ALA A 71 0.11 7.80 -11.10
N GLN A 72 1.19 7.81 -11.90
CA GLN A 72 1.64 6.60 -12.58
C GLN A 72 2.46 5.72 -11.66
N ILE A 73 2.21 4.41 -11.74
CA ILE A 73 3.05 3.40 -11.07
C ILE A 73 4.50 3.56 -11.57
N VAL A 74 5.46 3.39 -10.68
CA VAL A 74 6.88 3.49 -11.02
C VAL A 74 7.24 2.50 -12.14
N SER A 75 8.02 2.97 -13.12
CA SER A 75 8.34 2.20 -14.34
C SER A 75 8.98 0.85 -14.08
N GLU A 76 9.69 0.71 -12.97
CA GLU A 76 10.35 -0.52 -12.53
C GLU A 76 9.39 -1.66 -12.24
N LEU A 77 8.10 -1.35 -12.01
CA LEU A 77 7.08 -2.35 -11.71
C LEU A 77 6.08 -2.57 -12.86
N HIS A 78 6.23 -1.90 -14.00
CA HIS A 78 5.26 -1.93 -15.11
C HIS A 78 5.03 -3.33 -15.69
N GLU A 79 6.03 -4.22 -15.67
CA GLU A 79 5.87 -5.58 -16.20
C GLU A 79 4.84 -6.43 -15.43
N PHE A 80 4.52 -6.06 -14.19
CA PHE A 80 3.53 -6.73 -13.35
C PHE A 80 2.15 -6.10 -13.43
N VAL A 81 1.99 -4.95 -14.12
CA VAL A 81 0.76 -4.16 -14.16
C VAL A 81 -0.05 -4.47 -15.40
N ASN A 82 -1.35 -4.62 -15.23
CA ASN A 82 -2.33 -4.73 -16.33
C ASN A 82 -3.70 -4.19 -15.90
N ASP A 83 -4.60 -4.03 -16.85
CA ASP A 83 -5.94 -3.44 -16.60
C ASP A 83 -6.83 -4.24 -15.63
N LYS A 84 -6.50 -5.51 -15.37
CA LYS A 84 -7.29 -6.37 -14.48
C LYS A 84 -6.82 -6.34 -13.04
N ASN A 85 -5.58 -5.87 -12.79
CA ASN A 85 -4.97 -5.87 -11.47
C ASN A 85 -4.61 -4.46 -10.96
N SER A 86 -5.07 -3.40 -11.64
CA SER A 86 -4.80 -2.01 -11.29
C SER A 86 -6.08 -1.29 -10.88
N PHE A 87 -6.11 -0.77 -9.66
CA PHE A 87 -7.25 -0.10 -9.04
C PHE A 87 -6.85 1.27 -8.53
N TYR A 88 -7.79 2.20 -8.51
CA TYR A 88 -7.56 3.58 -8.09
C TYR A 88 -8.38 3.91 -6.85
N LYS A 89 -7.76 4.59 -5.91
CA LYS A 89 -8.39 5.12 -4.71
C LYS A 89 -8.21 6.63 -4.62
N ASN A 90 -9.06 7.30 -3.86
CA ASN A 90 -8.95 8.72 -3.55
C ASN A 90 -8.97 9.00 -2.04
N THR A 91 -8.60 7.99 -1.27
CA THR A 91 -8.45 8.06 0.19
C THR A 91 -7.22 7.28 0.62
N THR A 92 -6.71 7.55 1.82
CA THR A 92 -5.59 6.82 2.42
C THR A 92 -5.87 5.33 2.69
N ASN A 93 -7.09 4.84 2.48
CA ASN A 93 -7.44 3.46 2.80
C ASN A 93 -7.94 2.68 1.57
N ALA A 94 -7.07 1.86 1.01
CA ALA A 94 -7.36 0.99 -0.14
C ALA A 94 -8.45 -0.08 0.11
N PHE A 95 -8.88 -0.28 1.34
CA PHE A 95 -9.87 -1.31 1.67
C PHE A 95 -11.20 -1.13 0.94
N TRP A 96 -11.57 0.12 0.66
CA TRP A 96 -12.86 0.43 0.02
C TRP A 96 -12.94 -0.05 -1.43
N GLU A 97 -11.85 -0.07 -2.14
CA GLU A 97 -11.72 -0.62 -3.48
C GLU A 97 -11.67 -2.15 -3.43
N LEU A 98 -10.91 -2.69 -2.47
CA LEU A 98 -10.69 -4.12 -2.35
C LEU A 98 -11.93 -4.90 -1.91
N ILE A 99 -12.77 -4.33 -1.04
CA ILE A 99 -13.98 -5.01 -0.56
C ILE A 99 -14.96 -5.29 -1.71
N ALA A 100 -14.99 -4.44 -2.73
CA ALA A 100 -15.85 -4.59 -3.89
C ALA A 100 -15.43 -5.77 -4.80
N LEU A 101 -14.17 -6.20 -4.73
CA LEU A 101 -13.65 -7.29 -5.57
C LEU A 101 -14.12 -8.67 -5.10
N ASN A 102 -14.55 -8.81 -3.85
CA ASN A 102 -15.02 -10.06 -3.25
C ASN A 102 -14.04 -11.26 -3.38
N ILE A 103 -12.74 -10.97 -3.29
CA ILE A 103 -11.64 -11.93 -3.53
C ILE A 103 -11.17 -12.68 -2.28
N TRP A 104 -11.75 -12.38 -1.11
CA TRP A 104 -11.25 -12.84 0.19
C TRP A 104 -11.21 -14.38 0.33
N ASN A 105 -12.12 -15.08 -0.34
CA ASN A 105 -12.16 -16.54 -0.32
C ASN A 105 -11.12 -17.21 -1.23
N GLU A 106 -10.52 -16.46 -2.14
CA GLU A 106 -9.58 -17.00 -3.12
C GLU A 106 -8.17 -17.16 -2.58
N TYR A 107 -7.85 -16.43 -1.49
CA TYR A 107 -6.51 -16.37 -0.92
C TYR A 107 -6.52 -16.71 0.57
N ASP A 108 -5.42 -17.32 1.04
CA ASP A 108 -5.19 -17.62 2.45
C ASP A 108 -4.34 -16.54 3.12
N GLN A 109 -3.53 -15.85 2.33
CA GLN A 109 -2.58 -14.83 2.80
C GLN A 109 -2.62 -13.58 1.91
N PHE A 110 -2.56 -12.42 2.56
CA PHE A 110 -2.47 -11.11 1.94
C PHE A 110 -1.17 -10.43 2.37
N LEU A 111 -0.21 -10.28 1.45
CA LEU A 111 1.03 -9.53 1.69
C LEU A 111 0.84 -8.09 1.22
N ILE A 112 0.90 -7.14 2.15
CA ILE A 112 0.78 -5.71 1.86
C ILE A 112 2.18 -5.11 1.76
N VAL A 113 2.45 -4.40 0.66
CA VAL A 113 3.73 -3.74 0.38
C VAL A 113 3.50 -2.33 -0.18
N GLY A 114 4.50 -1.44 -0.08
CA GLY A 114 4.43 -0.08 -0.63
C GLY A 114 4.51 1.03 0.41
N CYS A 115 3.73 2.11 0.27
CA CYS A 115 3.81 3.29 1.13
C CYS A 115 2.45 3.95 1.42
N CYS A 116 2.34 4.83 2.42
CA CYS A 116 3.32 5.00 3.51
C CYS A 116 2.99 4.04 4.64
N THR A 117 4.03 3.51 5.32
CA THR A 117 3.88 2.49 6.38
C THR A 117 2.85 2.88 7.45
N ASP A 118 2.88 4.12 7.90
CA ASP A 118 2.09 4.68 8.99
C ASP A 118 0.76 5.32 8.53
N ILE A 119 0.52 5.36 7.22
CA ILE A 119 -0.70 5.96 6.64
C ILE A 119 -1.48 4.88 5.88
N CYS A 120 -1.25 4.73 4.58
CA CYS A 120 -2.06 3.84 3.73
C CYS A 120 -1.88 2.36 4.09
N ILE A 121 -0.65 1.92 4.39
CA ILE A 121 -0.35 0.54 4.79
C ILE A 121 -1.00 0.23 6.14
N LEU A 122 -0.81 1.09 7.15
CA LEU A 122 -1.39 0.93 8.48
C LEU A 122 -2.91 0.85 8.42
N GLN A 123 -3.55 1.81 7.73
CA GLN A 123 -5.01 1.87 7.63
C GLN A 123 -5.57 0.64 6.92
N LEU A 124 -4.98 0.23 5.79
CA LEU A 124 -5.40 -0.98 5.08
C LEU A 124 -5.27 -2.23 5.96
N ALA A 125 -4.09 -2.45 6.56
CA ALA A 125 -3.80 -3.65 7.35
C ALA A 125 -4.75 -3.77 8.56
N LEU A 126 -4.97 -2.68 9.30
CA LEU A 126 -5.86 -2.66 10.45
C LEU A 126 -7.33 -2.86 10.04
N THR A 127 -7.75 -2.23 8.94
CA THR A 127 -9.13 -2.38 8.44
C THR A 127 -9.38 -3.80 7.95
N MET A 128 -8.46 -4.40 7.21
CA MET A 128 -8.55 -5.81 6.80
C MET A 128 -8.62 -6.74 8.02
N ARG A 129 -7.76 -6.52 9.05
CA ARG A 129 -7.77 -7.36 10.25
C ARG A 129 -9.10 -7.27 10.99
N THR A 130 -9.60 -6.06 11.20
CA THR A 130 -10.89 -5.88 11.90
C THR A 130 -12.07 -6.41 11.08
N TYR A 131 -12.02 -6.28 9.75
CA TYR A 131 -13.02 -6.85 8.85
C TYR A 131 -13.04 -8.38 8.94
N PHE A 132 -11.89 -9.05 8.82
CA PHE A 132 -11.83 -10.50 8.91
C PHE A 132 -12.23 -11.03 10.29
N ASN A 133 -11.89 -10.29 11.36
CA ASN A 133 -12.39 -10.61 12.70
C ASN A 133 -13.92 -10.53 12.78
N LYS A 134 -14.51 -9.47 12.19
CA LYS A 134 -15.96 -9.26 12.17
C LYS A 134 -16.71 -10.39 11.47
N ILE A 135 -16.19 -10.88 10.35
CA ILE A 135 -16.83 -11.95 9.56
C ILE A 135 -16.34 -13.35 9.96
N ASN A 136 -15.53 -13.47 11.00
CA ASN A 136 -14.92 -14.70 11.51
C ASN A 136 -14.20 -15.50 10.41
N MET A 137 -13.42 -14.80 9.58
CA MET A 137 -12.64 -15.39 8.50
C MET A 137 -11.15 -15.44 8.91
N ASP A 138 -10.59 -16.65 9.02
CA ASP A 138 -9.17 -16.82 9.38
C ASP A 138 -8.28 -16.60 8.14
N LYS A 139 -7.67 -15.44 8.04
CA LYS A 139 -6.77 -15.04 6.96
C LYS A 139 -5.51 -14.40 7.52
N ASP A 140 -4.39 -14.72 6.89
CA ASP A 140 -3.11 -14.10 7.19
C ASP A 140 -2.98 -12.74 6.50
N ILE A 141 -2.86 -11.68 7.28
CA ILE A 141 -2.43 -10.37 6.80
C ILE A 141 -0.97 -10.21 7.20
N VAL A 142 -0.12 -10.01 6.22
CA VAL A 142 1.33 -9.93 6.39
C VAL A 142 1.84 -8.59 5.90
N VAL A 143 2.70 -7.95 6.67
CA VAL A 143 3.48 -6.78 6.25
C VAL A 143 4.95 -7.12 6.45
N ASN A 144 5.74 -7.05 5.37
CA ASN A 144 7.19 -7.20 5.46
C ASN A 144 7.81 -5.82 5.68
N ALA A 145 8.52 -5.65 6.79
CA ALA A 145 9.13 -4.38 7.17
C ALA A 145 10.10 -3.81 6.12
N ASN A 146 10.73 -4.67 5.31
CA ASN A 146 11.63 -4.25 4.25
C ASN A 146 10.94 -3.93 2.90
N LEU A 147 9.63 -4.15 2.81
CA LEU A 147 8.82 -3.91 1.61
C LEU A 147 7.82 -2.76 1.81
N VAL A 148 7.89 -2.06 2.93
CA VAL A 148 7.11 -0.87 3.23
C VAL A 148 8.02 0.26 3.71
N ALA A 149 7.67 1.50 3.40
CA ALA A 149 8.43 2.68 3.81
C ALA A 149 7.52 3.89 4.02
N THR A 150 8.01 4.90 4.73
CA THR A 150 7.35 6.19 4.87
C THR A 150 8.32 7.34 4.62
N TYR A 151 7.80 8.55 4.50
CA TYR A 151 8.58 9.75 4.27
C TYR A 151 9.28 10.25 5.53
N ASP A 152 10.24 11.14 5.36
CA ASP A 152 10.94 11.83 6.45
C ASP A 152 10.74 13.34 6.33
N SER A 153 10.49 14.02 7.45
CA SER A 153 10.38 15.47 7.54
C SER A 153 10.77 15.97 8.93
N LEU A 154 10.78 17.30 9.13
CA LEU A 154 11.15 17.92 10.41
C LEU A 154 10.30 17.43 11.59
N GLU A 155 9.02 17.19 11.38
CA GLU A 155 8.07 16.75 12.40
C GLU A 155 7.67 15.29 12.28
N HIS A 156 8.23 14.57 11.30
CA HIS A 156 7.90 13.18 11.02
C HIS A 156 9.18 12.39 10.75
N ASN A 157 9.75 11.81 11.81
CA ASN A 157 10.92 10.95 11.70
C ASN A 157 10.51 9.59 11.13
N ALA A 158 10.98 9.27 9.93
CA ALA A 158 10.57 8.08 9.19
C ALA A 158 10.77 6.78 9.98
N ASP A 159 11.92 6.61 10.64
CA ASP A 159 12.23 5.37 11.38
C ASP A 159 11.26 5.18 12.55
N GLN A 160 10.98 6.25 13.30
CA GLN A 160 10.08 6.20 14.45
C GLN A 160 8.64 5.88 14.04
N TYR A 161 8.13 6.57 13.02
CA TYR A 161 6.76 6.35 12.53
C TYR A 161 6.60 4.98 11.88
N HIS A 162 7.59 4.53 11.12
CA HIS A 162 7.64 3.19 10.54
C HIS A 162 7.59 2.11 11.62
N GLU A 163 8.50 2.15 12.61
CA GLU A 163 8.52 1.17 13.71
C GLU A 163 7.23 1.19 14.53
N PHE A 164 6.70 2.38 14.82
CA PHE A 164 5.48 2.51 15.59
C PHE A 164 4.27 1.93 14.86
N ALA A 165 4.14 2.21 13.55
CA ALA A 165 3.09 1.64 12.72
C ALA A 165 3.16 0.11 12.67
N LEU A 166 4.36 -0.47 12.48
CA LEU A 166 4.56 -1.92 12.51
C LEU A 166 4.14 -2.54 13.86
N LYS A 167 4.47 -1.88 14.98
CA LYS A 167 4.06 -2.33 16.31
C LYS A 167 2.54 -2.30 16.50
N LEU A 168 1.87 -1.25 16.01
CA LEU A 168 0.39 -1.15 16.07
C LEU A 168 -0.26 -2.27 15.25
N MET A 169 0.22 -2.52 14.03
CA MET A 169 -0.26 -3.60 13.19
C MET A 169 -0.06 -4.96 13.86
N GLN A 170 1.12 -5.21 14.43
CA GLN A 170 1.43 -6.45 15.15
C GLN A 170 0.50 -6.69 16.33
N GLN A 171 0.25 -5.65 17.15
CA GLN A 171 -0.67 -5.73 18.29
C GLN A 171 -2.11 -6.05 17.86
N ALA A 172 -2.51 -5.63 16.67
CA ALA A 172 -3.83 -5.93 16.11
C ALA A 172 -3.94 -7.34 15.52
N GLY A 173 -2.83 -8.09 15.42
CA GLY A 173 -2.80 -9.44 14.86
C GLY A 173 -2.40 -9.51 13.39
N VAL A 174 -1.78 -8.45 12.85
CA VAL A 174 -1.09 -8.49 11.55
C VAL A 174 0.29 -9.13 11.76
N LYS A 175 0.70 -10.03 10.87
CA LYS A 175 2.01 -10.68 10.91
C LYS A 175 3.07 -9.74 10.33
N ILE A 176 4.04 -9.33 11.15
CA ILE A 176 5.18 -8.54 10.71
C ILE A 176 6.38 -9.48 10.50
N VAL A 177 7.03 -9.38 9.32
CA VAL A 177 8.17 -10.21 8.91
C VAL A 177 9.30 -9.37 8.33
#